data_af0883bdb3d82a119924204bcec41c57
#
_entry.id   af0883bdb3d82a119924204bcec41c57
#
_cell.length_a   1.000
_cell.length_b   1.000
_cell.length_c   1.000
_cell.angle_alpha   90.00
_cell.angle_beta   90.00
_cell.angle_gamma   90.00
#
_symmetry.space_group_name_H-M   'P 1'
#
loop_
_entity.id
_entity.type
_entity.pdbx_description
1 polymer ?
#
loop_
_entity_poly.entity_id
_entity_poly.type
_entity_poly.pdbx_seq_one_letter_code
_entity_poly.pdbx_strand_id
1 'polypeptide(L)'
;MAEILDIVDESGLPTGRTALRSEVHAQGLLHRTSHLWLVRRRDGRTEVLLQHRSPEKESYPDCYDISSAGHIPAGADFAQSAIRELSEELGIEAAEDDLVLCGRRRFVYRESHAGRPYIDNQISNVYILWRDIEPEAMHLQAEEVAGVRWIEFGELVRAVAGNTIRHCIAQEELEILQKALS
;
A
#
# COMPACT_ATOMS: atom_id res chain seq x y z
N MET A 1 7.61 11.20 15.85
CA MET A 1 9.02 11.44 15.41
C MET A 1 9.00 11.61 13.90
N ALA A 2 9.91 12.42 13.31
CA ALA A 2 9.99 12.53 11.86
C ALA A 2 10.52 11.23 11.26
N GLU A 3 9.85 10.70 10.24
CA GLU A 3 10.21 9.46 9.57
C GLU A 3 11.44 9.68 8.67
N ILE A 4 12.44 8.78 8.80
CA ILE A 4 13.66 8.77 8.01
C ILE A 4 13.61 7.56 7.08
N LEU A 5 13.86 7.79 5.77
CA LEU A 5 13.82 6.77 4.75
C LEU A 5 15.22 6.55 4.14
N ASP A 6 15.50 5.31 3.72
CA ASP A 6 16.65 5.01 2.88
C ASP A 6 16.43 5.53 1.47
N ILE A 7 17.47 6.18 0.91
CA ILE A 7 17.53 6.48 -0.51
C ILE A 7 18.12 5.26 -1.21
N VAL A 8 17.40 4.77 -2.21
CA VAL A 8 17.76 3.52 -2.89
C VAL A 8 18.17 3.76 -4.35
N ASP A 9 18.82 2.76 -4.94
CA ASP A 9 19.08 2.70 -6.37
C ASP A 9 17.89 2.11 -7.15
N GLU A 10 17.99 2.00 -8.46
CA GLU A 10 16.93 1.46 -9.33
C GLU A 10 16.65 -0.03 -9.09
N SER A 11 17.51 -0.74 -8.38
CA SER A 11 17.27 -2.12 -7.94
C SER A 11 16.55 -2.20 -6.58
N GLY A 12 16.34 -1.05 -5.91
CA GLY A 12 15.74 -0.95 -4.58
C GLY A 12 16.71 -1.21 -3.43
N LEU A 13 18.00 -1.24 -3.69
CA LEU A 13 19.03 -1.41 -2.67
C LEU A 13 19.43 -0.06 -2.06
N PRO A 14 19.58 0.01 -0.72
CA PRO A 14 20.04 1.24 -0.05
C PRO A 14 21.39 1.72 -0.57
N THR A 15 21.47 3.02 -0.89
CA THR A 15 22.71 3.68 -1.36
C THR A 15 23.66 4.08 -0.21
N GLY A 16 23.25 3.84 1.04
CA GLY A 16 23.92 4.34 2.24
C GLY A 16 23.53 5.77 2.62
N ARG A 17 22.65 6.42 1.85
CA ARG A 17 22.08 7.73 2.15
C ARG A 17 20.71 7.58 2.74
N THR A 18 20.39 8.45 3.70
CA THR A 18 19.04 8.57 4.28
C THR A 18 18.57 10.02 4.22
N ALA A 19 17.27 10.26 4.23
CA ALA A 19 16.69 11.59 4.31
C ALA A 19 15.36 11.55 5.05
N LEU A 20 14.91 12.69 5.54
CA LEU A 20 13.57 12.86 6.10
C LEU A 20 12.52 12.61 5.01
N ARG A 21 11.42 11.95 5.34
CA ARG A 21 10.30 11.70 4.41
C ARG A 21 9.84 12.96 3.67
N SER A 22 9.78 14.11 4.37
CA SER A 22 9.43 15.39 3.76
C SER A 22 10.43 15.84 2.69
N GLU A 23 11.73 15.61 2.90
CA GLU A 23 12.79 15.91 1.91
C GLU A 23 12.75 14.94 0.75
N VAL A 24 12.50 13.65 1.03
CA VAL A 24 12.35 12.60 0.02
C VAL A 24 11.26 12.98 -0.98
N HIS A 25 10.08 13.36 -0.51
CA HIS A 25 8.97 13.78 -1.37
C HIS A 25 9.20 15.16 -2.01
N ALA A 26 9.82 16.11 -1.31
CA ALA A 26 10.10 17.43 -1.90
C ALA A 26 11.09 17.37 -3.07
N GLN A 27 12.08 16.46 -2.99
CA GLN A 27 13.12 16.27 -4.00
C GLN A 27 12.85 15.13 -4.97
N GLY A 28 11.84 14.29 -4.72
CA GLY A 28 11.54 13.11 -5.51
C GLY A 28 12.63 12.04 -5.45
N LEU A 29 13.26 11.88 -4.28
CA LEU A 29 14.30 10.87 -4.09
C LEU A 29 13.67 9.47 -4.12
N LEU A 30 14.36 8.54 -4.76
CA LEU A 30 13.91 7.16 -4.88
C LEU A 30 13.97 6.46 -3.53
N HIS A 31 12.84 5.93 -3.08
CA HIS A 31 12.66 5.26 -1.80
C HIS A 31 11.82 4.01 -1.93
N ARG A 32 11.63 3.29 -0.82
CA ARG A 32 10.90 2.02 -0.79
C ARG A 32 9.57 2.17 -0.09
N THR A 33 8.58 1.41 -0.59
CA THR A 33 7.29 1.20 0.07
C THR A 33 6.95 -0.29 0.06
N SER A 34 6.11 -0.73 0.97
CA SER A 34 5.50 -2.07 0.94
C SER A 34 4.00 -1.95 0.75
N HIS A 35 3.47 -2.80 -0.12
CA HIS A 35 2.07 -2.89 -0.47
C HIS A 35 1.56 -4.27 -0.09
N LEU A 36 0.47 -4.33 0.65
CA LEU A 36 -0.12 -5.58 1.12
C LEU A 36 -1.59 -5.67 0.74
N TRP A 37 -1.96 -6.79 0.13
CA TRP A 37 -3.32 -7.16 -0.16
C TRP A 37 -3.78 -8.29 0.75
N LEU A 38 -4.80 -8.05 1.55
CA LEU A 38 -5.55 -9.12 2.21
C LEU A 38 -6.45 -9.78 1.18
N VAL A 39 -6.40 -11.11 1.13
CA VAL A 39 -7.15 -11.92 0.16
C VAL A 39 -7.86 -13.03 0.91
N ARG A 40 -9.08 -13.35 0.49
CA ARG A 40 -9.83 -14.51 0.97
C ARG A 40 -10.57 -15.22 -0.15
N ARG A 41 -10.99 -16.45 0.11
CA ARG A 41 -11.94 -17.16 -0.75
C ARG A 41 -13.28 -17.30 -0.03
N ARG A 42 -14.36 -16.83 -0.68
CA ARG A 42 -15.72 -16.95 -0.17
C ARG A 42 -16.65 -17.34 -1.30
N ASP A 43 -17.47 -18.38 -1.09
CA ASP A 43 -18.42 -18.90 -2.07
C ASP A 43 -17.81 -19.17 -3.46
N GLY A 44 -16.60 -19.71 -3.48
CA GLY A 44 -15.84 -20.01 -4.72
C GLY A 44 -15.26 -18.79 -5.43
N ARG A 45 -15.39 -17.56 -4.85
CA ARG A 45 -14.85 -16.32 -5.39
C ARG A 45 -13.61 -15.89 -4.62
N THR A 46 -12.69 -15.24 -5.31
CA THR A 46 -11.56 -14.57 -4.67
C THR A 46 -11.96 -13.13 -4.38
N GLU A 47 -11.90 -12.76 -3.12
CA GLU A 47 -12.15 -11.40 -2.65
C GLU A 47 -10.87 -10.76 -2.14
N VAL A 48 -10.75 -9.45 -2.30
CA VAL A 48 -9.67 -8.62 -1.77
C VAL A 48 -10.25 -7.55 -0.86
N LEU A 49 -9.51 -7.20 0.20
CA LEU A 49 -9.90 -6.14 1.11
C LEU A 49 -9.46 -4.79 0.55
N LEU A 50 -10.39 -3.85 0.48
CA LEU A 50 -10.09 -2.45 0.22
C LEU A 50 -10.08 -1.67 1.53
N GLN A 51 -9.11 -0.78 1.67
CA GLN A 51 -9.07 0.26 2.67
C GLN A 51 -9.79 1.50 2.13
N HIS A 52 -10.65 2.13 2.93
CA HIS A 52 -11.16 3.47 2.68
C HIS A 52 -10.30 4.46 3.46
N ARG A 53 -9.51 5.25 2.75
CA ARG A 53 -8.56 6.20 3.34
C ARG A 53 -9.30 7.29 4.09
N SER A 54 -8.73 7.70 5.23
CA SER A 54 -9.27 8.79 6.01
C SER A 54 -9.37 10.08 5.17
N PRO A 55 -10.44 10.88 5.33
CA PRO A 55 -10.56 12.17 4.68
C PRO A 55 -9.52 13.21 5.17
N GLU A 56 -8.81 12.91 6.27
CA GLU A 56 -7.75 13.75 6.82
C GLU A 56 -6.37 13.51 6.20
N LYS A 57 -6.24 12.50 5.32
CA LYS A 57 -4.98 12.21 4.62
C LYS A 57 -4.59 13.32 3.67
N GLU A 58 -3.30 13.70 3.67
CA GLU A 58 -2.76 14.72 2.77
C GLU A 58 -2.83 14.29 1.29
N SER A 59 -2.57 13.01 1.00
CA SER A 59 -2.63 12.45 -0.34
C SER A 59 -3.81 11.49 -0.48
N TYR A 60 -4.56 11.64 -1.56
CA TYR A 60 -5.72 10.80 -1.90
C TYR A 60 -6.72 10.63 -0.74
N PRO A 61 -7.23 11.73 -0.14
CA PRO A 61 -8.24 11.63 0.91
C PRO A 61 -9.53 11.02 0.38
N ASP A 62 -10.24 10.28 1.23
CA ASP A 62 -11.58 9.75 0.93
C ASP A 62 -11.63 8.86 -0.33
N CYS A 63 -10.56 8.11 -0.60
CA CYS A 63 -10.45 7.16 -1.71
C CYS A 63 -10.36 5.72 -1.21
N TYR A 64 -10.80 4.78 -2.04
CA TYR A 64 -10.45 3.38 -1.84
C TYR A 64 -9.01 3.11 -2.29
N ASP A 65 -8.31 2.32 -1.50
CA ASP A 65 -6.92 1.91 -1.71
C ASP A 65 -6.75 0.41 -1.47
N ILE A 66 -5.55 -0.10 -1.68
CA ILE A 66 -5.14 -1.45 -1.32
C ILE A 66 -5.32 -1.68 0.18
N SER A 67 -5.19 -2.92 0.67
CA SER A 67 -5.51 -3.24 2.06
C SER A 67 -4.65 -2.48 3.08
N SER A 68 -3.33 -2.43 2.85
CA SER A 68 -2.39 -1.66 3.67
C SER A 68 -1.15 -1.29 2.84
N ALA A 69 -0.62 -0.09 3.05
CA ALA A 69 0.58 0.39 2.38
C ALA A 69 1.33 1.40 3.22
N GLY A 70 2.66 1.29 3.24
CA GLY A 70 3.49 2.23 3.97
C GLY A 70 4.90 2.37 3.45
N HIS A 71 5.56 3.44 3.91
CA HIS A 71 6.97 3.66 3.67
C HIS A 71 7.82 2.69 4.49
N ILE A 72 8.98 2.37 3.96
CA ILE A 72 9.95 1.53 4.65
C ILE A 72 10.96 2.43 5.36
N PRO A 73 10.97 2.47 6.70
CA PRO A 73 11.94 3.24 7.45
C PRO A 73 13.37 2.83 7.13
N ALA A 74 14.32 3.74 7.33
CA ALA A 74 15.72 3.47 7.12
C ALA A 74 16.19 2.25 7.95
N GLY A 75 16.87 1.31 7.28
CA GLY A 75 17.35 0.07 7.87
C GLY A 75 16.33 -1.05 8.00
N ALA A 76 15.04 -0.80 7.72
CA ALA A 76 14.01 -1.84 7.70
C ALA A 76 13.93 -2.53 6.33
N ASP A 77 13.29 -3.70 6.30
CA ASP A 77 13.01 -4.42 5.06
C ASP A 77 11.53 -4.33 4.64
N PHE A 78 11.23 -4.90 3.45
CA PHE A 78 9.91 -4.82 2.85
C PHE A 78 8.84 -5.62 3.62
N ALA A 79 9.16 -6.87 4.04
CA ALA A 79 8.18 -7.75 4.67
C ALA A 79 7.85 -7.28 6.09
N GLN A 80 8.86 -6.93 6.88
CA GLN A 80 8.68 -6.37 8.23
C GLN A 80 7.87 -5.08 8.20
N SER A 81 8.13 -4.20 7.23
CA SER A 81 7.37 -2.96 7.09
C SER A 81 5.92 -3.22 6.70
N ALA A 82 5.66 -4.20 5.80
CA ALA A 82 4.29 -4.59 5.43
C ALA A 82 3.49 -5.09 6.65
N ILE A 83 4.10 -5.92 7.48
CA ILE A 83 3.47 -6.45 8.71
C ILE A 83 3.22 -5.34 9.72
N ARG A 84 4.18 -4.45 9.91
CA ARG A 84 4.04 -3.31 10.81
C ARG A 84 2.86 -2.43 10.42
N GLU A 85 2.78 -2.02 9.15
CA GLU A 85 1.67 -1.19 8.64
C GLU A 85 0.33 -1.92 8.77
N LEU A 86 0.28 -3.23 8.47
CA LEU A 86 -0.92 -4.05 8.64
C LEU A 86 -1.41 -4.04 10.08
N SER A 87 -0.49 -4.20 11.04
CA SER A 87 -0.81 -4.18 12.48
C SER A 87 -1.24 -2.78 12.94
N GLU A 88 -0.55 -1.73 12.51
CA GLU A 88 -0.85 -0.34 12.87
C GLU A 88 -2.18 0.13 12.27
N GLU A 89 -2.42 -0.10 10.97
CA GLU A 89 -3.60 0.40 10.26
C GLU A 89 -4.87 -0.43 10.50
N LEU A 90 -4.75 -1.76 10.56
CA LEU A 90 -5.89 -2.69 10.60
C LEU A 90 -5.97 -3.55 11.87
N GLY A 91 -4.95 -3.51 12.74
CA GLY A 91 -4.88 -4.33 13.95
C GLY A 91 -4.74 -5.82 13.67
N ILE A 92 -4.16 -6.21 12.53
CA ILE A 92 -3.99 -7.60 12.12
C ILE A 92 -2.54 -8.02 12.31
N GLU A 93 -2.32 -9.08 13.09
CA GLU A 93 -1.00 -9.68 13.28
C GLU A 93 -0.71 -10.75 12.23
N ALA A 94 0.51 -10.74 11.70
CA ALA A 94 1.01 -11.72 10.73
C ALA A 94 2.51 -11.98 10.94
N ALA A 95 3.00 -13.12 10.45
CA ALA A 95 4.42 -13.40 10.35
C ALA A 95 4.94 -13.17 8.92
N GLU A 96 6.25 -12.99 8.75
CA GLU A 96 6.84 -12.79 7.43
C GLU A 96 6.58 -13.98 6.50
N ASP A 97 6.58 -15.20 7.03
CA ASP A 97 6.30 -16.44 6.30
C ASP A 97 4.83 -16.55 5.83
N ASP A 98 3.92 -15.74 6.37
CA ASP A 98 2.53 -15.67 5.91
C ASP A 98 2.40 -14.86 4.61
N LEU A 99 3.40 -14.03 4.28
CA LEU A 99 3.37 -13.14 3.12
C LEU A 99 3.82 -13.84 1.84
N VAL A 100 3.06 -13.66 0.79
CA VAL A 100 3.46 -14.11 -0.56
C VAL A 100 3.87 -12.89 -1.38
N LEU A 101 5.15 -12.81 -1.75
CA LEU A 101 5.65 -11.77 -2.66
C LEU A 101 5.14 -12.05 -4.09
N CYS A 102 4.31 -11.14 -4.61
CA CYS A 102 3.69 -11.26 -5.93
C CYS A 102 4.46 -10.56 -7.03
N GLY A 103 5.18 -9.52 -6.68
CA GLY A 103 5.95 -8.75 -7.64
C GLY A 103 6.49 -7.44 -7.07
N ARG A 104 7.12 -6.68 -7.95
CA ARG A 104 7.67 -5.37 -7.64
C ARG A 104 7.14 -4.35 -8.64
N ARG A 105 6.83 -3.16 -8.14
CA ARG A 105 6.33 -2.05 -8.93
C ARG A 105 7.26 -0.85 -8.80
N ARG A 106 7.46 -0.13 -9.90
CA ARG A 106 8.11 1.17 -9.97
C ARG A 106 7.06 2.23 -10.22
N PHE A 107 7.01 3.27 -9.40
CA PHE A 107 5.98 4.30 -9.49
C PHE A 107 6.57 5.69 -9.31
N VAL A 108 6.09 6.63 -10.11
CA VAL A 108 6.40 8.06 -9.96
C VAL A 108 5.12 8.86 -10.09
N TYR A 109 4.80 9.59 -9.04
CA TYR A 109 3.68 10.51 -9.01
C TYR A 109 4.16 11.93 -8.66
N ARG A 110 3.58 12.93 -9.29
CA ARG A 110 3.96 14.33 -9.10
C ARG A 110 2.73 15.17 -8.85
N GLU A 111 2.74 15.89 -7.75
CA GLU A 111 1.69 16.82 -7.37
C GLU A 111 2.28 18.06 -6.67
N SER A 112 1.44 19.03 -6.36
CA SER A 112 1.78 20.20 -5.55
C SER A 112 0.79 20.31 -4.41
N HIS A 113 1.27 20.21 -3.18
CA HIS A 113 0.47 20.42 -1.97
C HIS A 113 0.80 21.79 -1.36
N ALA A 114 -0.19 22.68 -1.27
CA ALA A 114 -0.02 24.03 -0.74
C ALA A 114 1.15 24.82 -1.38
N GLY A 115 1.35 24.64 -2.69
CA GLY A 115 2.42 25.30 -3.44
C GLY A 115 3.82 24.70 -3.28
N ARG A 116 3.95 23.58 -2.59
CA ARG A 116 5.21 22.83 -2.45
C ARG A 116 5.17 21.58 -3.34
N PRO A 117 6.26 21.26 -4.05
CA PRO A 117 6.31 20.03 -4.84
C PRO A 117 6.20 18.80 -3.94
N TYR A 118 5.36 17.86 -4.35
CA TYR A 118 5.25 16.53 -3.78
C TYR A 118 5.51 15.51 -4.90
N ILE A 119 6.61 14.80 -4.80
CA ILE A 119 7.02 13.81 -5.80
C ILE A 119 7.18 12.48 -5.08
N ASP A 120 6.26 11.58 -5.35
CA ASP A 120 6.32 10.21 -4.86
C ASP A 120 7.04 9.35 -5.89
N ASN A 121 8.29 8.99 -5.60
CA ASN A 121 9.19 8.27 -6.48
C ASN A 121 9.63 6.99 -5.77
N GLN A 122 8.93 5.87 -6.00
CA GLN A 122 9.03 4.70 -5.15
C GLN A 122 9.21 3.39 -5.89
N ILE A 123 9.83 2.44 -5.20
CA ILE A 123 9.84 1.02 -5.51
C ILE A 123 9.02 0.30 -4.44
N SER A 124 7.97 -0.40 -4.86
CA SER A 124 7.08 -1.13 -3.96
C SER A 124 7.21 -2.64 -4.19
N ASN A 125 7.39 -3.42 -3.13
CA ASN A 125 7.08 -4.84 -3.18
C ASN A 125 5.59 -5.02 -2.90
N VAL A 126 4.94 -5.85 -3.71
CA VAL A 126 3.52 -6.18 -3.61
C VAL A 126 3.37 -7.56 -3.01
N TYR A 127 2.71 -7.65 -1.87
CA TYR A 127 2.47 -8.89 -1.12
C TYR A 127 0.98 -9.24 -1.09
N ILE A 128 0.71 -10.53 -0.95
CA ILE A 128 -0.59 -11.07 -0.57
C ILE A 128 -0.47 -11.71 0.81
N LEU A 129 -1.49 -11.50 1.64
CA LEU A 129 -1.76 -12.27 2.85
C LEU A 129 -3.14 -12.93 2.72
N TRP A 130 -3.17 -14.26 2.72
CA TRP A 130 -4.43 -15.00 2.77
C TRP A 130 -4.99 -15.00 4.18
N ARG A 131 -6.07 -14.26 4.40
CA ARG A 131 -6.71 -14.16 5.71
C ARG A 131 -8.22 -13.93 5.57
N ASP A 132 -9.02 -14.83 6.13
CA ASP A 132 -10.47 -14.63 6.22
C ASP A 132 -10.79 -14.00 7.59
N ILE A 133 -11.05 -12.72 7.60
CA ILE A 133 -11.39 -11.93 8.77
C ILE A 133 -12.52 -10.97 8.41
N GLU A 134 -13.52 -10.85 9.28
CA GLU A 134 -14.61 -9.90 9.07
C GLU A 134 -14.18 -8.48 9.47
N PRO A 135 -14.68 -7.44 8.78
CA PRO A 135 -14.32 -6.04 9.05
C PRO A 135 -14.51 -5.63 10.52
N GLU A 136 -15.53 -6.18 11.18
CA GLU A 136 -15.89 -5.87 12.57
C GLU A 136 -14.85 -6.41 13.58
N ALA A 137 -14.01 -7.36 13.17
CA ALA A 137 -12.94 -7.91 13.99
C ALA A 137 -11.61 -7.15 13.82
N MET A 138 -11.55 -6.16 12.94
CA MET A 138 -10.36 -5.34 12.70
C MET A 138 -10.35 -4.12 13.62
N HIS A 139 -9.16 -3.65 13.98
CA HIS A 139 -8.96 -2.44 14.78
C HIS A 139 -8.35 -1.36 13.90
N LEU A 140 -9.21 -0.52 13.32
CA LEU A 140 -8.79 0.50 12.36
C LEU A 140 -8.17 1.70 13.07
N GLN A 141 -7.02 2.14 12.58
CA GLN A 141 -6.40 3.41 12.97
C GLN A 141 -7.16 4.55 12.28
N ALA A 142 -8.03 5.23 13.01
CA ALA A 142 -9.02 6.17 12.47
C ALA A 142 -8.40 7.35 11.71
N GLU A 143 -7.20 7.76 12.07
CA GLU A 143 -6.45 8.83 11.41
C GLU A 143 -6.01 8.44 10.00
N GLU A 144 -5.82 7.13 9.74
CA GLU A 144 -5.36 6.59 8.47
C GLU A 144 -6.50 5.95 7.67
N VAL A 145 -7.40 5.22 8.35
CA VAL A 145 -8.40 4.32 7.77
C VAL A 145 -9.79 4.65 8.26
N ALA A 146 -10.64 5.17 7.39
CA ALA A 146 -12.06 5.45 7.69
C ALA A 146 -12.94 4.19 7.69
N GLY A 147 -12.49 3.13 7.02
CA GLY A 147 -13.22 1.87 6.94
C GLY A 147 -12.55 0.87 6.01
N VAL A 148 -13.10 -0.35 5.97
CA VAL A 148 -12.65 -1.40 5.06
C VAL A 148 -13.84 -2.13 4.46
N ARG A 149 -13.65 -2.75 3.28
CA ARG A 149 -14.65 -3.64 2.69
C ARG A 149 -14.01 -4.70 1.81
N TRP A 150 -14.60 -5.88 1.83
CA TRP A 150 -14.30 -6.93 0.87
C TRP A 150 -15.00 -6.66 -0.47
N ILE A 151 -14.31 -6.95 -1.57
CA ILE A 151 -14.85 -6.87 -2.94
C ILE A 151 -14.34 -8.07 -3.74
N GLU A 152 -15.17 -8.63 -4.61
CA GLU A 152 -14.73 -9.66 -5.57
C GLU A 152 -13.68 -9.07 -6.50
N PHE A 153 -12.57 -9.81 -6.71
CA PHE A 153 -11.40 -9.28 -7.42
C PHE A 153 -11.71 -8.84 -8.86
N GLY A 154 -12.51 -9.63 -9.60
CA GLY A 154 -12.93 -9.25 -10.95
C GLY A 154 -13.85 -8.04 -10.99
N GLU A 155 -14.68 -7.84 -9.93
CA GLU A 155 -15.48 -6.62 -9.76
C GLU A 155 -14.56 -5.41 -9.55
N LEU A 156 -13.55 -5.53 -8.69
CA LEU A 156 -12.57 -4.46 -8.48
C LEU A 156 -11.85 -4.07 -9.77
N VAL A 157 -11.37 -5.06 -10.53
CA VAL A 157 -10.69 -4.80 -11.82
C VAL A 157 -11.59 -3.99 -12.76
N ARG A 158 -12.87 -4.35 -12.86
CA ARG A 158 -13.84 -3.60 -13.68
C ARG A 158 -14.10 -2.20 -13.14
N ALA A 159 -14.21 -2.06 -11.81
CA ALA A 159 -14.49 -0.78 -11.17
C ALA A 159 -13.33 0.21 -11.34
N VAL A 160 -12.08 -0.26 -11.21
CA VAL A 160 -10.88 0.54 -11.44
C VAL A 160 -10.74 0.93 -12.92
N ALA A 161 -10.86 -0.04 -13.84
CA ALA A 161 -10.78 0.24 -15.27
C ALA A 161 -11.87 1.21 -15.77
N GLY A 162 -13.07 1.11 -15.21
CA GLY A 162 -14.21 2.00 -15.53
C GLY A 162 -14.26 3.29 -14.71
N ASN A 163 -13.35 3.47 -13.75
CA ASN A 163 -13.35 4.58 -12.77
C ASN A 163 -14.73 4.79 -12.10
N THR A 164 -15.40 3.67 -11.74
CA THR A 164 -16.75 3.69 -11.17
C THR A 164 -16.77 3.83 -9.66
N ILE A 165 -15.60 3.74 -9.01
CA ILE A 165 -15.39 4.04 -7.60
C ILE A 165 -14.28 5.08 -7.47
N ARG A 166 -14.32 5.90 -6.43
CA ARG A 166 -13.23 6.82 -6.11
C ARG A 166 -12.07 6.02 -5.52
N HIS A 167 -10.95 5.92 -6.22
CA HIS A 167 -9.81 5.10 -5.82
C HIS A 167 -8.47 5.74 -6.18
N CYS A 168 -7.40 5.28 -5.53
CA CYS A 168 -6.01 5.58 -5.89
C CYS A 168 -5.21 4.32 -6.30
N ILE A 169 -5.90 3.23 -6.57
CA ILE A 169 -5.30 1.95 -6.97
C ILE A 169 -4.79 2.05 -8.41
N ALA A 170 -3.53 1.72 -8.62
CA ALA A 170 -2.94 1.70 -9.96
C ALA A 170 -3.26 0.39 -10.69
N GLN A 171 -3.43 0.48 -12.01
CA GLN A 171 -3.75 -0.69 -12.83
C GLN A 171 -2.63 -1.73 -12.83
N GLU A 172 -1.37 -1.30 -12.85
CA GLU A 172 -0.19 -2.18 -12.78
C GLU A 172 -0.17 -3.02 -11.50
N GLU A 173 -0.69 -2.48 -10.40
CA GLU A 173 -0.84 -3.20 -9.14
C GLU A 173 -1.82 -4.37 -9.29
N LEU A 174 -2.98 -4.13 -9.91
CA LEU A 174 -3.98 -5.16 -10.19
C LEU A 174 -3.46 -6.22 -11.16
N GLU A 175 -2.63 -5.86 -12.13
CA GLU A 175 -1.99 -6.80 -13.06
C GLU A 175 -1.02 -7.74 -12.34
N ILE A 176 -0.24 -7.22 -11.38
CA ILE A 176 0.64 -8.03 -10.51
C ILE A 176 -0.21 -9.01 -9.70
N LEU A 177 -1.27 -8.51 -9.07
CA LEU A 177 -2.16 -9.31 -8.24
C LEU A 177 -2.88 -10.38 -9.05
N GLN A 178 -3.35 -10.06 -10.25
CA GLN A 178 -4.02 -11.01 -11.15
C GLN A 178 -3.14 -12.19 -11.52
N LYS A 179 -1.86 -11.94 -11.79
CA LYS A 179 -0.89 -13.01 -12.09
C LYS A 179 -0.64 -13.93 -10.89
N ALA A 180 -0.69 -13.37 -9.69
CA ALA A 180 -0.46 -14.14 -8.46
C ALA A 180 -1.71 -14.93 -8.01
N LEU A 181 -2.91 -14.51 -8.42
CA LEU A 181 -4.19 -15.15 -8.08
C LEU A 181 -4.67 -16.15 -9.12
N SER A 182 -4.00 -16.23 -10.28
CA SER A 182 -4.26 -17.20 -11.36
C SER A 182 -3.61 -18.53 -11.05
#